data_1dc04557efcb40be2444085a32a46a51
#
_entry.id   1dc04557efcb40be2444085a32a46a51
#
_cell.length_a   1.000
_cell.length_b   1.000
_cell.length_c   1.000
_cell.angle_alpha   90.00
_cell.angle_beta   90.00
_cell.angle_gamma   90.00
#
_symmetry.space_group_name_H-M   'P 1'
#
loop_
_entity.id
_entity.type
_entity.pdbx_description
1 polymer ?
#
loop_
_entity_poly.entity_id
_entity_poly.type
_entity_poly.pdbx_seq_one_letter_code
_entity_poly.pdbx_strand_id
1 'polypeptide(L)'
;MFLPKKHADLPIEPSVLESLRAQEKSLKREKRKAVKERRQHAKQLKKAEKHAKKRIAARKAPQKARDCLQYLSMSQDGICEVEPGLFSMTMAFTDVNFQIAMLEEQKNIFTKYSEFLNYFDPSLHLEINLVTRSMDEEQFRRDTFLPLRGNDRDRYAEEMNQVVAEKALRGQNGLIREKYVTFSLHAENYQQAKEQLENRAADIADHFKRMGSSTRILSGIERLSLLQGIMRPNEEMSFSYDWLLAEDDLTTKDFISPSSYNWHPEHDDSRAVYRDRYQFGDKIGKTMYLRGIAPEMKNGLFSMLSELPFDHVITMHVDAMDQAEAVQEIEKKLAYMHKEEYDAIAKARERNMPASIAVSYDLKSKMHHTEQMMDDITTKNQKIFKVCILIHTYGDSNAQLDERVRRICSTVQQQTCRFDSILYEQRNAMNSMLPLGKKWLGLERTLETVSTAIYVPFTTQ
;
A
#
# COMPACT_ATOMS: atom_id res chain seq x y z
N MET A 1 24.92 -58.86 -44.93
CA MET A 1 23.65 -59.00 -44.29
C MET A 1 23.88 -59.53 -42.91
N PHE A 2 24.15 -58.63 -41.93
CA PHE A 2 24.38 -58.98 -40.54
C PHE A 2 23.44 -58.15 -39.67
N LEU A 3 22.52 -58.82 -39.01
CA LEU A 3 21.68 -58.27 -37.96
C LEU A 3 22.48 -58.09 -36.67
N PRO A 4 22.36 -56.96 -35.94
CA PRO A 4 23.04 -56.82 -34.65
C PRO A 4 22.30 -57.62 -33.57
N LYS A 5 23.12 -58.37 -32.78
CA LYS A 5 22.65 -59.17 -31.66
C LYS A 5 22.00 -58.29 -30.57
N LYS A 6 20.89 -58.78 -30.03
CA LYS A 6 20.26 -58.28 -28.81
C LYS A 6 21.29 -58.23 -27.68
N HIS A 7 21.41 -57.09 -27.04
CA HIS A 7 22.07 -56.98 -25.74
C HIS A 7 21.30 -57.82 -24.73
N ALA A 8 22.00 -58.80 -24.19
CA ALA A 8 21.51 -59.59 -23.08
C ALA A 8 21.43 -58.69 -21.84
N ASP A 9 20.27 -58.66 -21.19
CA ASP A 9 20.11 -58.06 -19.88
C ASP A 9 21.07 -58.74 -18.87
N LEU A 10 22.00 -57.98 -18.38
CA LEU A 10 22.84 -58.41 -17.26
C LEU A 10 21.95 -58.60 -16.01
N PRO A 11 22.06 -59.72 -15.30
CA PRO A 11 21.25 -59.94 -14.10
C PRO A 11 21.64 -58.90 -13.04
N ILE A 12 20.70 -58.06 -12.64
CA ILE A 12 20.87 -57.12 -11.54
C ILE A 12 21.14 -57.90 -10.27
N GLU A 13 22.21 -57.62 -9.58
CA GLU A 13 22.54 -58.29 -8.31
C GLU A 13 21.39 -58.21 -7.31
N PRO A 14 21.08 -59.28 -6.61
CA PRO A 14 19.96 -59.31 -5.63
C PRO A 14 20.04 -58.22 -4.55
N SER A 15 21.23 -57.80 -4.17
CA SER A 15 21.53 -56.71 -3.23
C SER A 15 21.03 -55.34 -3.72
N VAL A 16 21.21 -55.08 -5.04
CA VAL A 16 20.73 -53.82 -5.68
C VAL A 16 19.23 -53.80 -5.77
N LEU A 17 18.59 -54.93 -6.05
CA LEU A 17 17.13 -55.07 -6.10
C LEU A 17 16.46 -54.86 -4.72
N GLU A 18 17.10 -55.34 -3.65
CA GLU A 18 16.62 -55.07 -2.28
C GLU A 18 16.78 -53.62 -1.86
N SER A 19 17.91 -52.97 -2.21
CA SER A 19 18.11 -51.54 -1.94
C SER A 19 17.12 -50.66 -2.68
N LEU A 20 16.80 -50.94 -3.94
CA LEU A 20 15.80 -50.24 -4.73
C LEU A 20 14.37 -50.42 -4.17
N ARG A 21 14.04 -51.64 -3.72
CA ARG A 21 12.75 -51.91 -3.03
C ARG A 21 12.63 -51.20 -1.68
N ALA A 22 13.73 -51.07 -0.94
CA ALA A 22 13.79 -50.35 0.31
C ALA A 22 13.63 -48.82 0.07
N GLN A 23 14.27 -48.27 -0.94
CA GLN A 23 14.12 -46.86 -1.37
C GLN A 23 12.70 -46.57 -1.88
N GLU A 24 12.10 -47.46 -2.66
CA GLU A 24 10.73 -47.31 -3.11
C GLU A 24 9.70 -47.33 -1.95
N LYS A 25 9.96 -48.19 -0.94
CA LYS A 25 9.13 -48.23 0.30
C LYS A 25 9.28 -46.96 1.13
N SER A 26 10.51 -46.40 1.24
CA SER A 26 10.74 -45.14 1.96
C SER A 26 10.09 -43.98 1.24
N LEU A 27 10.21 -43.89 -0.09
CA LEU A 27 9.60 -42.85 -0.92
C LEU A 27 8.05 -42.90 -0.85
N LYS A 28 7.46 -44.11 -0.84
CA LYS A 28 6.01 -44.28 -0.64
C LYS A 28 5.56 -43.87 0.77
N ARG A 29 6.37 -44.08 1.80
CA ARG A 29 6.11 -43.58 3.16
C ARG A 29 6.19 -42.06 3.26
N GLU A 30 7.19 -41.45 2.64
CA GLU A 30 7.34 -39.98 2.59
C GLU A 30 6.20 -39.32 1.82
N LYS A 31 5.83 -39.86 0.65
CA LYS A 31 4.66 -39.37 -0.10
C LYS A 31 3.37 -39.45 0.73
N ARG A 32 3.17 -40.51 1.50
CA ARG A 32 2.00 -40.64 2.40
C ARG A 32 2.06 -39.64 3.57
N LYS A 33 3.24 -39.36 4.14
CA LYS A 33 3.44 -38.35 5.17
C LYS A 33 3.14 -36.95 4.62
N ALA A 34 3.72 -36.58 3.48
CA ALA A 34 3.49 -35.30 2.83
C ALA A 34 2.00 -35.03 2.48
N VAL A 35 1.28 -36.07 2.00
CA VAL A 35 -0.16 -35.98 1.74
C VAL A 35 -0.96 -35.79 3.05
N LYS A 36 -0.54 -36.44 4.13
CA LYS A 36 -1.20 -36.31 5.45
C LYS A 36 -0.96 -34.91 6.04
N GLU A 37 0.25 -34.37 5.90
CA GLU A 37 0.61 -33.01 6.32
C GLU A 37 -0.13 -31.96 5.51
N ARG A 38 -0.20 -32.11 4.19
CA ARG A 38 -1.04 -31.22 3.34
C ARG A 38 -2.51 -31.22 3.73
N ARG A 39 -3.07 -32.41 4.07
CA ARG A 39 -4.45 -32.50 4.55
C ARG A 39 -4.63 -31.86 5.93
N GLN A 40 -3.64 -31.97 6.80
CA GLN A 40 -3.67 -31.31 8.12
C GLN A 40 -3.55 -29.78 7.97
N HIS A 41 -2.63 -29.30 7.14
CA HIS A 41 -2.46 -27.88 6.85
C HIS A 41 -3.72 -27.29 6.19
N ALA A 42 -4.32 -27.97 5.21
CA ALA A 42 -5.58 -27.54 4.60
C ALA A 42 -6.76 -27.50 5.61
N LYS A 43 -6.78 -28.45 6.58
CA LYS A 43 -7.76 -28.41 7.69
C LYS A 43 -7.51 -27.26 8.66
N GLN A 44 -6.23 -26.92 8.93
CA GLN A 44 -5.86 -25.78 9.77
C GLN A 44 -6.24 -24.45 9.10
N LEU A 45 -5.95 -24.31 7.80
CA LEU A 45 -6.37 -23.14 7.00
C LEU A 45 -7.90 -22.96 7.00
N LYS A 46 -8.66 -24.04 6.75
CA LYS A 46 -10.13 -23.96 6.83
C LYS A 46 -10.65 -23.65 8.23
N LYS A 47 -9.97 -24.12 9.29
CA LYS A 47 -10.28 -23.71 10.66
C LYS A 47 -9.96 -22.24 10.91
N ALA A 48 -8.80 -21.77 10.45
CA ALA A 48 -8.39 -20.38 10.57
C ALA A 48 -9.33 -19.44 9.80
N GLU A 49 -9.72 -19.80 8.57
CA GLU A 49 -10.75 -19.08 7.81
C GLU A 49 -12.12 -19.05 8.52
N LYS A 50 -12.53 -20.18 9.10
CA LYS A 50 -13.80 -20.25 9.86
C LYS A 50 -13.73 -19.41 11.14
N HIS A 51 -12.57 -19.37 11.81
CA HIS A 51 -12.34 -18.51 12.97
C HIS A 51 -12.27 -17.03 12.58
N ALA A 52 -11.61 -16.70 11.47
CA ALA A 52 -11.58 -15.35 10.93
C ALA A 52 -12.98 -14.86 10.54
N LYS A 53 -13.77 -15.69 9.83
CA LYS A 53 -15.17 -15.39 9.52
C LYS A 53 -16.03 -15.23 10.77
N LYS A 54 -15.84 -16.05 11.81
CA LYS A 54 -16.53 -15.88 13.11
C LYS A 54 -16.09 -14.60 13.85
N ARG A 55 -14.81 -14.22 13.80
CA ARG A 55 -14.32 -12.96 14.38
C ARG A 55 -14.85 -11.74 13.64
N ILE A 56 -14.97 -11.81 12.31
CA ILE A 56 -15.58 -10.77 11.48
C ILE A 56 -17.09 -10.67 11.77
N ALA A 57 -17.79 -11.78 11.90
CA ALA A 57 -19.21 -11.79 12.25
C ALA A 57 -19.50 -11.42 13.72
N ALA A 58 -18.55 -11.64 14.64
CA ALA A 58 -18.68 -11.29 16.06
C ALA A 58 -18.24 -9.86 16.38
N ARG A 59 -17.60 -9.12 15.47
CA ARG A 59 -17.44 -7.68 15.56
C ARG A 59 -18.84 -7.09 15.45
N LYS A 60 -19.37 -6.56 16.56
CA LYS A 60 -20.62 -5.78 16.56
C LYS A 60 -20.56 -4.80 15.40
N ALA A 61 -21.59 -4.83 14.55
CA ALA A 61 -21.72 -3.83 13.51
C ALA A 61 -21.59 -2.44 14.15
N PRO A 62 -20.84 -1.50 13.56
CA PRO A 62 -20.68 -0.18 14.14
C PRO A 62 -22.07 0.45 14.32
N GLN A 63 -22.36 0.92 15.53
CA GLN A 63 -23.66 1.51 15.85
C GLN A 63 -23.73 2.98 15.41
N LYS A 64 -22.59 3.67 15.38
CA LYS A 64 -22.46 5.07 14.96
C LYS A 64 -21.45 5.16 13.81
N ALA A 65 -21.59 6.16 12.94
CA ALA A 65 -20.66 6.38 11.83
C ALA A 65 -19.20 6.51 12.31
N ARG A 66 -18.96 7.20 13.42
CA ARG A 66 -17.63 7.35 14.03
C ARG A 66 -16.92 6.02 14.35
N ASP A 67 -17.67 4.94 14.62
CA ASP A 67 -17.13 3.63 14.95
C ASP A 67 -16.53 2.93 13.72
N CYS A 68 -16.74 3.47 12.52
CA CYS A 68 -16.14 3.01 11.28
C CYS A 68 -14.67 3.42 11.17
N LEU A 69 -14.26 4.51 11.81
CA LEU A 69 -12.86 4.98 11.87
C LEU A 69 -12.09 4.20 12.93
N GLN A 70 -10.97 3.59 12.51
CA GLN A 70 -10.22 2.65 13.34
C GLN A 70 -8.99 3.30 13.97
N TYR A 71 -9.17 4.34 14.78
CA TYR A 71 -8.15 4.85 15.70
C TYR A 71 -8.80 5.09 17.08
N LEU A 72 -8.04 5.22 18.14
CA LEU A 72 -8.56 5.41 19.50
C LEU A 72 -8.68 6.88 19.86
N SER A 73 -7.59 7.62 19.77
CA SER A 73 -7.54 9.02 20.15
C SER A 73 -6.56 9.83 19.28
N MET A 74 -6.78 11.15 19.22
CA MET A 74 -5.90 12.11 18.57
C MET A 74 -5.60 13.22 19.56
N SER A 75 -4.33 13.43 19.88
CA SER A 75 -3.89 14.48 20.80
C SER A 75 -3.67 15.83 20.10
N GLN A 76 -3.54 16.91 20.88
CA GLN A 76 -3.31 18.26 20.35
C GLN A 76 -1.98 18.39 19.60
N ASP A 77 -0.96 17.67 20.02
CA ASP A 77 0.37 17.66 19.37
C ASP A 77 0.45 16.75 18.14
N GLY A 78 -0.68 16.18 17.71
CA GLY A 78 -0.77 15.40 16.50
C GLY A 78 -0.39 13.93 16.65
N ILE A 79 -0.13 13.43 17.85
CA ILE A 79 0.08 12.01 18.11
C ILE A 79 -1.27 11.30 18.13
N CYS A 80 -1.40 10.25 17.33
CA CYS A 80 -2.61 9.43 17.26
C CYS A 80 -2.34 8.07 17.89
N GLU A 81 -3.14 7.68 18.89
CA GLU A 81 -3.23 6.30 19.33
C GLU A 81 -4.17 5.54 18.40
N VAL A 82 -3.61 4.65 17.58
CA VAL A 82 -4.34 3.91 16.55
C VAL A 82 -4.96 2.65 17.14
N GLU A 83 -4.19 1.91 17.92
CA GLU A 83 -4.60 0.77 18.73
C GLU A 83 -3.91 0.84 20.09
N PRO A 84 -4.35 0.07 21.09
CA PRO A 84 -3.71 0.10 22.40
C PRO A 84 -2.20 -0.11 22.30
N GLY A 85 -1.43 0.92 22.66
CA GLY A 85 0.03 0.91 22.62
C GLY A 85 0.64 1.12 21.22
N LEU A 86 -0.12 1.36 20.16
CA LEU A 86 0.37 1.74 18.83
C LEU A 86 0.11 3.22 18.60
N PHE A 87 1.17 4.00 18.50
CA PHE A 87 1.11 5.45 18.32
C PHE A 87 1.70 5.86 16.96
N SER A 88 1.12 6.88 16.35
CA SER A 88 1.57 7.40 15.05
C SER A 88 1.71 8.91 15.05
N MET A 89 2.62 9.40 14.20
CA MET A 89 2.83 10.82 13.92
C MET A 89 2.84 11.04 12.40
N THR A 90 2.34 12.18 11.96
CA THR A 90 2.29 12.55 10.54
C THR A 90 3.05 13.84 10.30
N MET A 91 3.85 13.86 9.24
CA MET A 91 4.56 15.04 8.77
C MET A 91 4.13 15.36 7.34
N ALA A 92 3.89 16.62 7.04
CA ALA A 92 3.79 17.09 5.67
C ALA A 92 5.20 17.29 5.09
N PHE A 93 5.39 17.01 3.80
CA PHE A 93 6.65 17.28 3.13
C PHE A 93 6.45 17.99 1.78
N THR A 94 7.45 18.81 1.40
CA THR A 94 7.42 19.54 0.13
C THR A 94 7.91 18.66 -1.02
N ASP A 95 7.42 18.96 -2.21
CA ASP A 95 7.86 18.25 -3.41
C ASP A 95 9.29 18.64 -3.83
N VAL A 96 9.89 17.78 -4.62
CA VAL A 96 11.22 17.97 -5.24
C VAL A 96 11.07 17.76 -6.75
N ASN A 97 11.76 18.57 -7.54
CA ASN A 97 11.74 18.48 -9.00
C ASN A 97 12.48 17.24 -9.51
N PHE A 98 11.93 16.06 -9.20
CA PHE A 98 12.56 14.78 -9.55
C PHE A 98 12.41 14.45 -11.04
N GLN A 99 11.24 14.71 -11.63
CA GLN A 99 10.91 14.25 -12.99
C GLN A 99 11.69 15.05 -14.08
N ILE A 100 11.94 16.34 -13.85
CA ILE A 100 12.65 17.22 -14.79
C ILE A 100 14.13 17.39 -14.46
N ALA A 101 14.60 16.81 -13.35
CA ALA A 101 16.00 16.87 -12.96
C ALA A 101 16.89 16.12 -13.96
N MET A 102 18.16 16.51 -14.05
CA MET A 102 19.15 15.79 -14.83
C MET A 102 19.33 14.35 -14.28
N LEU A 103 19.72 13.42 -15.15
CA LEU A 103 19.84 11.99 -14.81
C LEU A 103 20.73 11.74 -13.57
N GLU A 104 21.80 12.49 -13.42
CA GLU A 104 22.71 12.42 -12.26
C GLU A 104 22.00 12.82 -10.95
N GLU A 105 21.17 13.86 -11.00
CA GLU A 105 20.40 14.34 -9.86
C GLU A 105 19.26 13.39 -9.53
N GLN A 106 18.58 12.84 -10.53
CA GLN A 106 17.58 11.78 -10.33
C GLN A 106 18.19 10.56 -9.64
N LYS A 107 19.37 10.11 -10.06
CA LYS A 107 20.11 9.02 -9.42
C LYS A 107 20.47 9.35 -7.98
N ASN A 108 20.92 10.57 -7.71
CA ASN A 108 21.27 11.02 -6.36
C ASN A 108 20.04 11.01 -5.43
N ILE A 109 18.90 11.56 -5.89
CA ILE A 109 17.65 11.54 -5.13
C ILE A 109 17.18 10.10 -4.89
N PHE A 110 17.25 9.24 -5.93
CA PHE A 110 16.90 7.83 -5.82
C PHE A 110 17.76 7.08 -4.80
N THR A 111 19.07 7.33 -4.80
CA THR A 111 19.98 6.74 -3.81
C THR A 111 19.65 7.19 -2.40
N LYS A 112 19.42 8.48 -2.18
CA LYS A 112 19.05 9.04 -0.88
C LYS A 112 17.69 8.54 -0.40
N TYR A 113 16.74 8.33 -1.33
CA TYR A 113 15.45 7.74 -1.01
C TYR A 113 15.58 6.24 -0.64
N SER A 114 16.48 5.51 -1.29
CA SER A 114 16.82 4.14 -0.92
C SER A 114 17.45 4.08 0.48
N GLU A 115 18.35 5.02 0.81
CA GLU A 115 18.93 5.16 2.15
C GLU A 115 17.86 5.48 3.20
N PHE A 116 16.90 6.34 2.87
CA PHE A 116 15.75 6.64 3.73
C PHE A 116 14.90 5.40 3.99
N LEU A 117 14.60 4.59 2.99
CA LEU A 117 13.88 3.32 3.19
C LEU A 117 14.67 2.36 4.08
N ASN A 118 15.98 2.27 3.88
CA ASN A 118 16.87 1.43 4.70
C ASN A 118 17.01 1.90 6.16
N TYR A 119 16.60 3.13 6.48
CA TYR A 119 16.55 3.61 7.86
C TYR A 119 15.50 2.84 8.68
N PHE A 120 14.38 2.44 8.08
CA PHE A 120 13.30 1.74 8.78
C PHE A 120 13.69 0.32 9.18
N ASP A 121 13.30 -0.07 10.36
CA ASP A 121 13.43 -1.40 10.93
C ASP A 121 12.03 -2.01 11.22
N PRO A 122 11.91 -3.29 11.57
CA PRO A 122 10.62 -3.94 11.83
C PRO A 122 9.77 -3.33 12.95
N SER A 123 10.36 -2.49 13.81
CA SER A 123 9.65 -1.81 14.89
C SER A 123 8.90 -0.55 14.45
N LEU A 124 9.22 -0.05 13.24
CA LEU A 124 8.72 1.20 12.72
C LEU A 124 7.97 1.00 11.41
N HIS A 125 6.68 1.25 11.42
CA HIS A 125 5.85 1.24 10.20
C HIS A 125 5.96 2.57 9.47
N LEU A 126 6.08 2.54 8.15
CA LEU A 126 6.08 3.71 7.27
C LEU A 126 4.84 3.72 6.38
N GLU A 127 4.20 4.87 6.31
CA GLU A 127 3.10 5.15 5.40
C GLU A 127 3.34 6.47 4.68
N ILE A 128 3.26 6.47 3.35
CA ILE A 128 3.37 7.67 2.51
C ILE A 128 2.02 7.90 1.84
N ASN A 129 1.48 9.10 1.99
CA ASN A 129 0.20 9.49 1.39
C ASN A 129 0.41 10.66 0.43
N LEU A 130 -0.12 10.52 -0.78
CA LEU A 130 -0.27 11.59 -1.74
C LEU A 130 -1.76 11.87 -1.88
N VAL A 131 -2.17 13.04 -1.44
CA VAL A 131 -3.57 13.47 -1.41
C VAL A 131 -3.79 14.51 -2.49
N THR A 132 -4.64 14.19 -3.45
CA THR A 132 -5.11 15.13 -4.47
C THR A 132 -6.56 15.42 -4.18
N ARG A 133 -6.89 16.67 -3.94
CA ARG A 133 -8.24 17.12 -3.63
C ARG A 133 -8.60 18.39 -4.39
N SER A 134 -9.88 18.55 -4.69
CA SER A 134 -10.42 19.78 -5.26
C SER A 134 -10.18 20.94 -4.29
N MET A 135 -9.73 22.04 -4.84
CA MET A 135 -9.52 23.27 -4.10
C MET A 135 -10.90 23.86 -3.72
N ASP A 136 -11.07 24.16 -2.45
CA ASP A 136 -12.19 25.00 -2.02
C ASP A 136 -11.99 26.43 -2.55
N GLU A 137 -12.82 26.82 -3.51
CA GLU A 137 -12.71 28.11 -4.19
C GLU A 137 -12.89 29.28 -3.22
N GLU A 138 -13.76 29.14 -2.22
CA GLU A 138 -14.00 30.18 -1.23
C GLU A 138 -12.83 30.30 -0.24
N GLN A 139 -12.27 29.18 0.22
CA GLN A 139 -11.10 29.18 1.08
C GLN A 139 -9.89 29.72 0.33
N PHE A 140 -9.66 29.31 -0.94
CA PHE A 140 -8.60 29.84 -1.77
C PHE A 140 -8.70 31.35 -1.95
N ARG A 141 -9.93 31.87 -2.22
CA ARG A 141 -10.15 33.30 -2.34
C ARG A 141 -9.84 34.04 -1.03
N ARG A 142 -10.27 33.50 0.12
CA ARG A 142 -9.98 34.08 1.43
C ARG A 142 -8.49 34.14 1.75
N ASP A 143 -7.76 33.09 1.42
CA ASP A 143 -6.33 32.94 1.80
C ASP A 143 -5.39 33.64 0.83
N THR A 144 -5.76 33.78 -0.45
CA THR A 144 -4.85 34.20 -1.52
C THR A 144 -5.19 35.58 -2.09
N PHE A 145 -6.48 35.98 -2.06
CA PHE A 145 -6.88 37.25 -2.65
C PHE A 145 -6.50 38.43 -1.78
N LEU A 146 -6.05 39.48 -2.45
CA LEU A 146 -5.78 40.76 -1.80
C LEU A 146 -7.10 41.38 -1.31
N PRO A 147 -7.20 41.76 -0.04
CA PRO A 147 -8.42 42.35 0.50
C PRO A 147 -8.67 43.72 -0.12
N LEU A 148 -9.88 43.97 -0.56
CA LEU A 148 -10.35 45.28 -1.02
C LEU A 148 -10.52 46.21 0.19
N ARG A 149 -9.94 47.41 0.12
CA ARG A 149 -9.86 48.37 1.22
C ARG A 149 -10.73 49.61 1.02
N GLY A 150 -11.46 49.71 -0.10
CA GLY A 150 -12.30 50.85 -0.45
C GLY A 150 -11.53 52.10 -0.90
N ASN A 151 -10.36 51.87 -1.55
CA ASN A 151 -9.50 52.98 -2.04
C ASN A 151 -9.12 52.79 -3.51
N ASP A 152 -8.51 53.83 -4.12
CA ASP A 152 -8.14 53.85 -5.54
C ASP A 152 -7.20 52.68 -5.96
N ARG A 153 -6.61 51.97 -5.02
CA ARG A 153 -5.71 50.84 -5.29
C ARG A 153 -6.49 49.53 -5.46
N ASP A 154 -7.78 49.51 -5.14
CA ASP A 154 -8.60 48.28 -5.22
C ASP A 154 -8.68 47.76 -6.65
N ARG A 155 -8.62 48.64 -7.65
CA ARG A 155 -8.54 48.24 -9.06
C ARG A 155 -7.34 47.33 -9.34
N TYR A 156 -6.16 47.62 -8.77
CA TYR A 156 -4.98 46.76 -8.92
C TYR A 156 -5.11 45.44 -8.15
N ALA A 157 -5.77 45.49 -6.98
CA ALA A 157 -6.06 44.28 -6.21
C ALA A 157 -7.05 43.38 -6.97
N GLU A 158 -8.08 43.94 -7.60
CA GLU A 158 -9.03 43.21 -8.44
C GLU A 158 -8.35 42.58 -9.66
N GLU A 159 -7.54 43.36 -10.41
CA GLU A 159 -6.79 42.81 -11.55
C GLU A 159 -5.83 41.69 -11.12
N MET A 160 -5.16 41.84 -9.99
CA MET A 160 -4.25 40.79 -9.47
C MET A 160 -5.04 39.55 -9.03
N ASN A 161 -6.13 39.74 -8.33
CA ASN A 161 -7.02 38.65 -7.89
C ASN A 161 -7.60 37.90 -9.09
N GLN A 162 -7.96 38.61 -10.17
CA GLN A 162 -8.42 37.98 -11.40
C GLN A 162 -7.32 37.16 -12.08
N VAL A 163 -6.09 37.67 -12.17
CA VAL A 163 -4.95 36.93 -12.72
C VAL A 163 -4.64 35.69 -11.89
N VAL A 164 -4.70 35.81 -10.57
CA VAL A 164 -4.48 34.68 -9.64
C VAL A 164 -5.57 33.63 -9.81
N ALA A 165 -6.85 34.05 -9.87
CA ALA A 165 -7.96 33.12 -10.10
C ALA A 165 -7.85 32.40 -11.45
N GLU A 166 -7.54 33.13 -12.53
CA GLU A 166 -7.36 32.52 -13.85
C GLU A 166 -6.20 31.54 -13.88
N LYS A 167 -5.07 31.83 -13.23
CA LYS A 167 -3.92 30.93 -13.15
C LYS A 167 -4.25 29.69 -12.31
N ALA A 168 -4.90 29.85 -11.17
CA ALA A 168 -5.30 28.74 -10.32
C ALA A 168 -6.26 27.78 -11.03
N LEU A 169 -7.26 28.32 -11.75
CA LEU A 169 -8.23 27.54 -12.50
C LEU A 169 -7.65 26.89 -13.76
N ARG A 170 -6.72 27.57 -14.46
CA ARG A 170 -6.09 27.05 -15.69
C ARG A 170 -4.93 26.10 -15.43
N GLY A 171 -4.18 26.30 -14.33
CA GLY A 171 -2.89 25.64 -14.14
C GLY A 171 -2.96 24.16 -13.77
N GLN A 172 -3.92 23.73 -12.98
CA GLN A 172 -3.99 22.36 -12.41
C GLN A 172 -5.40 21.84 -12.19
N ASN A 173 -6.37 22.23 -12.99
CA ASN A 173 -7.78 21.82 -12.85
C ASN A 173 -8.39 22.12 -11.45
N GLY A 174 -7.89 23.12 -10.71
CA GLY A 174 -8.34 23.43 -9.36
C GLY A 174 -8.04 22.34 -8.33
N LEU A 175 -6.99 21.55 -8.53
CA LEU A 175 -6.59 20.47 -7.61
C LEU A 175 -5.36 20.88 -6.78
N ILE A 176 -5.43 20.63 -5.49
CA ILE A 176 -4.31 20.74 -4.55
C ILE A 176 -3.70 19.36 -4.34
N ARG A 177 -2.37 19.29 -4.37
CA ARG A 177 -1.61 18.07 -4.13
C ARG A 177 -0.78 18.23 -2.87
N GLU A 178 -1.09 17.43 -1.88
CA GLU A 178 -0.43 17.43 -0.58
C GLU A 178 0.22 16.07 -0.33
N LYS A 179 1.34 16.07 0.35
CA LYS A 179 2.16 14.90 0.59
C LYS A 179 2.48 14.74 2.05
N TYR A 180 2.27 13.54 2.55
CA TYR A 180 2.42 13.23 3.96
C TYR A 180 3.23 11.95 4.14
N VAL A 181 4.06 11.95 5.17
CA VAL A 181 4.70 10.76 5.70
C VAL A 181 4.17 10.53 7.10
N THR A 182 3.60 9.36 7.32
CA THR A 182 3.10 8.90 8.62
C THR A 182 3.93 7.71 9.06
N PHE A 183 4.35 7.69 10.29
CA PHE A 183 5.07 6.57 10.87
C PHE A 183 4.49 6.23 12.23
N SER A 184 4.57 4.96 12.59
CA SER A 184 4.03 4.46 13.85
C SER A 184 4.96 3.46 14.52
N LEU A 185 4.88 3.41 15.83
CA LEU A 185 5.64 2.50 16.68
C LEU A 185 4.84 2.08 17.90
N HIS A 186 5.25 0.98 18.51
CA HIS A 186 4.69 0.52 19.76
C HIS A 186 5.40 1.14 20.95
N ALA A 187 4.62 1.62 21.93
CA ALA A 187 5.11 2.15 23.21
C ALA A 187 4.15 1.77 24.35
N GLU A 188 4.68 1.72 25.56
CA GLU A 188 3.89 1.36 26.74
C GLU A 188 2.93 2.47 27.18
N ASN A 189 3.29 3.71 26.91
CA ASN A 189 2.50 4.88 27.29
C ASN A 189 2.75 6.06 26.34
N TYR A 190 1.88 7.06 26.43
CA TYR A 190 1.92 8.25 25.59
C TYR A 190 3.24 9.04 25.68
N GLN A 191 3.80 9.21 26.89
CA GLN A 191 5.02 10.00 27.08
C GLN A 191 6.23 9.35 26.38
N GLN A 192 6.36 8.05 26.53
CA GLN A 192 7.40 7.28 25.84
C GLN A 192 7.20 7.29 24.31
N ALA A 193 5.93 7.16 23.85
CA ALA A 193 5.60 7.28 22.44
C ALA A 193 6.02 8.64 21.88
N LYS A 194 5.72 9.72 22.59
CA LYS A 194 6.05 11.08 22.19
C LYS A 194 7.56 11.27 21.99
N GLU A 195 8.36 10.91 22.97
CA GLU A 195 9.82 11.03 22.91
C GLU A 195 10.40 10.23 21.73
N GLN A 196 9.93 9.00 21.55
CA GLN A 196 10.40 8.16 20.44
C GLN A 196 9.96 8.70 19.08
N LEU A 197 8.70 9.13 18.95
CA LEU A 197 8.18 9.68 17.68
C LEU A 197 8.87 11.01 17.32
N GLU A 198 9.11 11.89 18.28
CA GLU A 198 9.82 13.16 18.05
C GLU A 198 11.27 12.92 17.59
N ASN A 199 11.98 11.94 18.17
CA ASN A 199 13.32 11.55 17.72
C ASN A 199 13.30 11.00 16.30
N ARG A 200 12.34 10.09 15.99
CA ARG A 200 12.19 9.55 14.63
C ARG A 200 11.79 10.62 13.62
N ALA A 201 10.96 11.59 14.03
CA ALA A 201 10.60 12.72 13.17
C ALA A 201 11.82 13.57 12.79
N ALA A 202 12.75 13.81 13.73
CA ALA A 202 13.99 14.53 13.44
C ALA A 202 14.87 13.77 12.43
N ASP A 203 15.04 12.47 12.61
CA ASP A 203 15.80 11.62 11.67
C ASP A 203 15.18 11.63 10.28
N ILE A 204 13.84 11.46 10.19
CA ILE A 204 13.10 11.51 8.92
C ILE A 204 13.25 12.88 8.26
N ALA A 205 13.16 13.97 9.03
CA ALA A 205 13.35 15.33 8.52
C ALA A 205 14.73 15.51 7.90
N ASP A 206 15.77 14.98 8.54
CA ASP A 206 17.14 15.04 7.99
C ASP A 206 17.29 14.25 6.68
N HIS A 207 16.66 13.09 6.56
CA HIS A 207 16.64 12.34 5.30
C HIS A 207 15.94 13.12 4.18
N PHE A 208 14.77 13.71 4.45
CA PHE A 208 14.05 14.52 3.47
C PHE A 208 14.86 15.79 3.07
N LYS A 209 15.49 16.45 4.04
CA LYS A 209 16.36 17.59 3.77
C LYS A 209 17.53 17.25 2.85
N ARG A 210 18.15 16.07 3.01
CA ARG A 210 19.21 15.59 2.09
C ARG A 210 18.69 15.38 0.67
N MET A 211 17.42 15.03 0.48
CA MET A 211 16.76 14.92 -0.82
C MET A 211 16.33 16.26 -1.40
N GLY A 212 16.43 17.36 -0.63
CA GLY A 212 15.99 18.70 -1.04
C GLY A 212 14.54 19.04 -0.67
N SER A 213 13.90 18.22 0.14
CA SER A 213 12.53 18.43 0.64
C SER A 213 12.54 18.94 2.08
N SER A 214 11.60 19.80 2.44
CA SER A 214 11.36 20.23 3.81
C SER A 214 10.17 19.47 4.41
N THR A 215 10.21 19.24 5.70
CA THR A 215 9.14 18.55 6.42
C THR A 215 8.61 19.39 7.56
N ARG A 216 7.34 19.17 7.93
CA ARG A 216 6.66 19.82 9.05
C ARG A 216 5.74 18.82 9.75
N ILE A 217 5.90 18.66 11.06
CA ILE A 217 5.00 17.83 11.87
C ILE A 217 3.61 18.49 11.88
N LEU A 218 2.57 17.69 11.71
CA LEU A 218 1.19 18.15 11.81
C LEU A 218 0.73 18.15 13.26
N SER A 219 0.09 19.24 13.68
CA SER A 219 -0.67 19.31 14.93
C SER A 219 -1.93 18.42 14.86
N GLY A 220 -2.57 18.18 16.00
CA GLY A 220 -3.81 17.41 16.06
C GLY A 220 -4.93 18.01 15.23
N ILE A 221 -5.10 19.33 15.21
CA ILE A 221 -6.09 20.03 14.39
C ILE A 221 -5.78 19.82 12.90
N GLU A 222 -4.52 19.96 12.49
CA GLU A 222 -4.13 19.77 11.09
C GLU A 222 -4.34 18.31 10.63
N ARG A 223 -4.00 17.32 11.48
CA ARG A 223 -4.30 15.90 11.17
C ARG A 223 -5.80 15.65 11.08
N LEU A 224 -6.60 16.21 11.98
CA LEU A 224 -8.06 16.09 11.92
C LEU A 224 -8.63 16.74 10.65
N SER A 225 -8.10 17.92 10.27
CA SER A 225 -8.49 18.61 9.03
C SER A 225 -8.14 17.78 7.78
N LEU A 226 -6.96 17.15 7.77
CA LEU A 226 -6.57 16.25 6.69
C LEU A 226 -7.53 15.05 6.58
N LEU A 227 -7.81 14.38 7.69
CA LEU A 227 -8.74 13.24 7.73
C LEU A 227 -10.16 13.65 7.34
N GLN A 228 -10.61 14.81 7.82
CA GLN A 228 -11.91 15.35 7.49
C GLN A 228 -12.02 15.68 6.00
N GLY A 229 -11.03 16.33 5.40
CA GLY A 229 -11.00 16.65 3.98
C GLY A 229 -11.07 15.41 3.06
N ILE A 230 -10.59 14.25 3.53
CA ILE A 230 -10.73 12.97 2.81
C ILE A 230 -12.12 12.36 3.02
N MET A 231 -12.66 12.43 4.25
CA MET A 231 -13.90 11.73 4.63
C MET A 231 -15.16 12.57 4.46
N ARG A 232 -15.02 13.88 4.42
CA ARG A 232 -16.12 14.85 4.23
C ARG A 232 -15.65 15.92 3.23
N PRO A 233 -15.41 15.54 1.97
CA PRO A 233 -14.93 16.48 0.97
C PRO A 233 -15.94 17.64 0.80
N ASN A 234 -15.41 18.85 0.64
CA ASN A 234 -16.16 20.10 0.49
C ASN A 234 -16.94 20.56 1.75
N GLU A 235 -16.61 20.03 2.93
CA GLU A 235 -17.17 20.52 4.17
C GLU A 235 -16.09 21.22 5.01
N GLU A 236 -16.39 22.39 5.55
CA GLU A 236 -15.48 23.07 6.48
C GLU A 236 -15.42 22.33 7.81
N MET A 237 -14.20 22.17 8.35
CA MET A 237 -14.02 21.61 9.67
C MET A 237 -14.11 22.71 10.73
N SER A 238 -15.09 22.57 11.63
CA SER A 238 -15.13 23.34 12.87
C SER A 238 -14.84 22.40 14.02
N PHE A 239 -13.70 22.60 14.72
CA PHE A 239 -13.27 21.74 15.82
C PHE A 239 -12.48 22.53 16.86
N SER A 240 -12.76 22.26 18.15
CA SER A 240 -11.97 22.70 19.29
C SER A 240 -11.81 21.54 20.27
N TYR A 241 -10.61 21.34 20.82
CA TYR A 241 -10.39 20.32 21.85
C TYR A 241 -11.18 20.58 23.12
N ASP A 242 -11.54 21.82 23.41
CA ASP A 242 -12.35 22.19 24.58
C ASP A 242 -13.75 21.56 24.51
N TRP A 243 -14.28 21.31 23.34
CA TRP A 243 -15.58 20.63 23.18
C TRP A 243 -15.55 19.18 23.66
N LEU A 244 -14.40 18.50 23.56
CA LEU A 244 -14.24 17.13 24.07
C LEU A 244 -14.29 17.08 25.59
N LEU A 245 -13.91 18.18 26.26
CA LEU A 245 -13.97 18.30 27.72
C LEU A 245 -15.35 18.69 28.22
N ALA A 246 -16.16 19.33 27.36
CA ALA A 246 -17.50 19.81 27.70
C ALA A 246 -18.57 18.71 27.64
N GLU A 247 -18.38 17.67 26.81
CA GLU A 247 -19.34 16.60 26.60
C GLU A 247 -18.67 15.22 26.64
N ASP A 248 -19.10 14.37 27.57
CA ASP A 248 -18.50 13.02 27.79
C ASP A 248 -18.59 12.07 26.56
N ASP A 249 -19.51 12.34 25.64
CA ASP A 249 -19.78 11.46 24.46
C ASP A 249 -19.09 11.93 23.17
N LEU A 250 -18.48 13.12 23.15
CA LEU A 250 -17.78 13.64 21.98
C LEU A 250 -16.37 13.07 21.87
N THR A 251 -16.01 12.71 20.63
CA THR A 251 -14.66 12.30 20.28
C THR A 251 -14.20 13.04 19.03
N THR A 252 -12.89 13.09 18.79
CA THR A 252 -12.32 13.64 17.54
C THR A 252 -12.93 13.02 16.28
N LYS A 253 -13.41 11.79 16.36
CA LYS A 253 -14.05 11.07 15.24
C LYS A 253 -15.40 11.68 14.82
N ASP A 254 -16.11 12.30 15.73
CA ASP A 254 -17.43 12.90 15.43
C ASP A 254 -17.30 14.05 14.42
N PHE A 255 -16.14 14.72 14.38
CA PHE A 255 -15.85 15.82 13.46
C PHE A 255 -15.34 15.38 12.10
N ILE A 256 -14.82 14.16 12.00
CA ILE A 256 -14.25 13.61 10.77
C ILE A 256 -15.25 12.68 10.05
N SER A 257 -16.05 11.96 10.82
CA SER A 257 -16.96 10.96 10.27
C SER A 257 -18.03 11.59 9.39
N PRO A 258 -18.29 11.06 8.20
CA PRO A 258 -19.45 11.45 7.42
C PRO A 258 -20.75 11.08 8.15
N SER A 259 -21.87 11.60 7.66
CA SER A 259 -23.20 11.40 8.27
C SER A 259 -23.60 9.92 8.36
N SER A 260 -23.17 9.11 7.41
CA SER A 260 -23.51 7.70 7.34
C SER A 260 -22.47 6.87 6.56
N TYR A 261 -22.47 5.56 6.78
CA TYR A 261 -21.76 4.59 5.98
C TYR A 261 -22.69 3.46 5.53
N ASN A 262 -22.58 3.07 4.25
CA ASN A 262 -23.15 1.83 3.73
C ASN A 262 -22.03 1.04 3.04
N TRP A 263 -21.66 -0.11 3.63
CA TRP A 263 -20.54 -0.94 3.14
C TRP A 263 -20.92 -1.85 1.97
N HIS A 264 -22.21 -1.96 1.68
CA HIS A 264 -22.75 -2.80 0.62
C HIS A 264 -23.94 -2.08 -0.05
N PRO A 265 -23.69 -0.96 -0.77
CA PRO A 265 -24.77 -0.24 -1.46
C PRO A 265 -25.41 -1.16 -2.52
N GLU A 266 -26.71 -1.00 -2.69
CA GLU A 266 -27.46 -1.71 -3.72
C GLU A 266 -27.11 -1.21 -5.12
N HIS A 267 -27.23 -2.08 -6.12
CA HIS A 267 -27.13 -1.71 -7.51
C HIS A 267 -28.35 -0.84 -7.90
N ASP A 268 -28.12 0.13 -8.77
CA ASP A 268 -29.15 1.06 -9.21
C ASP A 268 -30.35 0.34 -9.87
N ASP A 269 -30.11 -0.81 -10.53
CA ASP A 269 -31.10 -1.54 -11.32
C ASP A 269 -31.50 -2.90 -10.71
N SER A 270 -31.02 -3.26 -9.54
CA SER A 270 -31.29 -4.59 -8.95
C SER A 270 -31.13 -4.60 -7.43
N ARG A 271 -31.70 -5.63 -6.79
CA ARG A 271 -31.45 -5.92 -5.36
C ARG A 271 -30.07 -6.51 -5.06
N ALA A 272 -29.20 -6.65 -6.07
CA ALA A 272 -27.82 -7.05 -5.87
C ALA A 272 -27.04 -5.93 -5.17
N VAL A 273 -26.04 -6.31 -4.36
CA VAL A 273 -25.22 -5.33 -3.64
C VAL A 273 -23.81 -5.28 -4.22
N TYR A 274 -23.25 -4.09 -4.26
CA TYR A 274 -21.84 -3.90 -4.56
C TYR A 274 -20.97 -4.47 -3.45
N ARG A 275 -19.85 -5.08 -3.81
CA ARG A 275 -18.91 -5.73 -2.88
C ARG A 275 -17.54 -5.06 -2.87
N ASP A 276 -17.33 -4.13 -3.78
CA ASP A 276 -16.05 -3.50 -4.10
C ASP A 276 -16.04 -1.99 -3.88
N ARG A 277 -17.12 -1.43 -3.33
CA ARG A 277 -17.30 -0.01 -3.03
C ARG A 277 -18.16 0.19 -1.79
N TYR A 278 -18.18 1.40 -1.28
CA TYR A 278 -18.99 1.78 -0.12
C TYR A 278 -19.55 3.18 -0.31
N GLN A 279 -20.65 3.46 0.37
CA GLN A 279 -21.21 4.81 0.44
C GLN A 279 -20.81 5.45 1.76
N PHE A 280 -20.45 6.74 1.71
CA PHE A 280 -20.15 7.56 2.87
C PHE A 280 -20.78 8.95 2.65
N GLY A 281 -21.73 9.30 3.54
CA GLY A 281 -22.60 10.46 3.31
C GLY A 281 -23.34 10.34 1.97
N ASP A 282 -23.16 11.33 1.12
CA ASP A 282 -23.71 11.42 -0.24
C ASP A 282 -22.77 10.88 -1.33
N LYS A 283 -21.55 10.47 -0.98
CA LYS A 283 -20.53 10.01 -1.92
C LYS A 283 -20.42 8.50 -1.96
N ILE A 284 -19.96 7.97 -3.09
CA ILE A 284 -19.65 6.55 -3.28
C ILE A 284 -18.14 6.42 -3.48
N GLY A 285 -17.47 5.73 -2.57
CA GLY A 285 -16.03 5.56 -2.55
C GLY A 285 -15.58 4.14 -2.90
N LYS A 286 -14.37 4.03 -3.43
CA LYS A 286 -13.72 2.77 -3.73
C LYS A 286 -12.22 2.87 -3.49
N THR A 287 -11.72 1.89 -2.74
CA THR A 287 -10.29 1.69 -2.56
C THR A 287 -9.85 0.45 -3.32
N MET A 288 -8.76 0.56 -4.07
CA MET A 288 -8.15 -0.50 -4.86
C MET A 288 -6.69 -0.68 -4.43
N TYR A 289 -6.09 -1.84 -4.74
CA TYR A 289 -4.70 -2.12 -4.42
C TYR A 289 -3.89 -2.48 -5.67
N LEU A 290 -2.61 -2.10 -5.69
CA LEU A 290 -1.69 -2.41 -6.77
C LEU A 290 -1.28 -3.88 -6.71
N ARG A 291 -1.85 -4.69 -7.63
CA ARG A 291 -1.57 -6.12 -7.71
C ARG A 291 -0.48 -6.47 -8.70
N GLY A 292 -0.55 -5.92 -9.89
CA GLY A 292 0.41 -6.18 -10.97
C GLY A 292 1.51 -5.12 -10.98
N ILE A 293 2.78 -5.53 -10.87
CA ILE A 293 3.96 -4.69 -11.01
C ILE A 293 4.75 -5.23 -12.19
N ALA A 294 5.18 -4.35 -13.10
CA ALA A 294 6.05 -4.74 -14.22
C ALA A 294 7.43 -5.16 -13.70
N PRO A 295 8.07 -6.17 -14.31
CA PRO A 295 9.44 -6.55 -13.96
C PRO A 295 10.45 -5.41 -14.14
N GLU A 296 10.24 -4.56 -15.14
CA GLU A 296 11.02 -3.36 -15.43
C GLU A 296 10.11 -2.13 -15.38
N MET A 297 9.79 -1.68 -14.17
CA MET A 297 8.98 -0.49 -14.01
C MET A 297 9.85 0.77 -14.12
N LYS A 298 9.40 1.75 -14.90
CA LYS A 298 10.03 3.07 -14.94
C LYS A 298 9.56 3.90 -13.74
N ASN A 299 10.44 4.74 -13.22
CA ASN A 299 10.07 5.73 -12.22
C ASN A 299 8.91 6.60 -12.76
N GLY A 300 8.02 7.04 -11.87
CA GLY A 300 6.99 8.00 -12.24
C GLY A 300 5.55 7.50 -12.15
N LEU A 301 5.29 6.30 -11.63
CA LEU A 301 3.91 5.82 -11.42
C LEU A 301 3.09 6.80 -10.57
N PHE A 302 3.66 7.29 -9.47
CA PHE A 302 2.97 8.24 -8.61
C PHE A 302 2.79 9.61 -9.27
N SER A 303 3.74 10.05 -10.11
CA SER A 303 3.59 11.27 -10.89
C SER A 303 2.41 11.17 -11.85
N MET A 304 2.33 10.09 -12.64
CA MET A 304 1.22 9.86 -13.58
C MET A 304 -0.14 9.78 -12.87
N LEU A 305 -0.19 9.14 -11.72
CA LEU A 305 -1.42 9.06 -10.94
C LEU A 305 -1.81 10.41 -10.33
N SER A 306 -0.84 11.22 -9.90
CA SER A 306 -1.09 12.54 -9.34
C SER A 306 -1.59 13.56 -10.38
N GLU A 307 -1.46 13.27 -11.67
CA GLU A 307 -2.01 14.11 -12.76
C GLU A 307 -3.48 13.85 -13.05
N LEU A 308 -4.08 12.83 -12.44
CA LEU A 308 -5.51 12.54 -12.64
C LEU A 308 -6.37 13.75 -12.24
N PRO A 309 -7.35 14.15 -13.08
CA PRO A 309 -8.11 15.39 -12.91
C PRO A 309 -9.32 15.22 -11.97
N PHE A 310 -9.15 14.53 -10.86
CA PHE A 310 -10.18 14.32 -9.83
C PHE A 310 -9.57 13.94 -8.49
N ASP A 311 -10.36 14.03 -7.45
CA ASP A 311 -9.93 13.72 -6.09
C ASP A 311 -9.55 12.26 -5.94
N HIS A 312 -8.37 12.03 -5.39
CA HIS A 312 -7.87 10.70 -5.08
C HIS A 312 -6.79 10.74 -3.99
N VAL A 313 -6.63 9.62 -3.33
CA VAL A 313 -5.57 9.41 -2.33
C VAL A 313 -4.76 8.19 -2.74
N ILE A 314 -3.44 8.35 -2.87
CA ILE A 314 -2.50 7.25 -3.06
C ILE A 314 -1.82 7.01 -1.72
N THR A 315 -1.84 5.79 -1.24
CA THR A 315 -1.22 5.40 0.02
C THR A 315 -0.26 4.25 -0.21
N MET A 316 0.97 4.40 0.26
CA MET A 316 1.99 3.35 0.23
C MET A 316 2.40 2.99 1.65
N HIS A 317 2.12 1.77 2.06
CA HIS A 317 2.61 1.19 3.31
C HIS A 317 3.89 0.43 3.06
N VAL A 318 4.86 0.59 3.94
CA VAL A 318 6.17 -0.06 3.87
C VAL A 318 6.52 -0.59 5.26
N ASP A 319 6.57 -1.90 5.39
CA ASP A 319 7.00 -2.60 6.60
C ASP A 319 8.34 -3.28 6.34
N ALA A 320 9.40 -2.90 7.05
CA ALA A 320 10.67 -3.57 6.97
C ALA A 320 10.58 -4.97 7.57
N MET A 321 11.19 -5.96 6.92
CA MET A 321 11.29 -7.31 7.48
C MET A 321 12.60 -7.45 8.26
N ASP A 322 12.57 -8.27 9.31
CA ASP A 322 13.81 -8.74 9.94
C ASP A 322 14.66 -9.51 8.91
N GLN A 323 15.98 -9.31 8.93
CA GLN A 323 16.86 -9.91 7.94
C GLN A 323 16.83 -11.44 7.96
N ALA A 324 16.76 -12.04 9.15
CA ALA A 324 16.68 -13.50 9.27
C ALA A 324 15.32 -14.03 8.77
N GLU A 325 14.23 -13.32 9.06
CA GLU A 325 12.89 -13.65 8.53
C GLU A 325 12.84 -13.51 7.01
N ALA A 326 13.46 -12.46 6.45
CA ALA A 326 13.54 -12.21 5.02
C ALA A 326 14.27 -13.34 4.28
N VAL A 327 15.44 -13.74 4.78
CA VAL A 327 16.22 -14.87 4.24
C VAL A 327 15.38 -16.14 4.27
N GLN A 328 14.77 -16.48 5.40
CA GLN A 328 13.92 -17.67 5.50
C GLN A 328 12.72 -17.66 4.55
N GLU A 329 12.10 -16.50 4.33
CA GLU A 329 10.97 -16.40 3.39
C GLU A 329 11.43 -16.63 1.96
N ILE A 330 12.59 -16.09 1.58
CA ILE A 330 13.16 -16.28 0.24
C ILE A 330 13.59 -17.73 0.04
N GLU A 331 14.27 -18.35 1.02
CA GLU A 331 14.63 -19.77 0.98
C GLU A 331 13.39 -20.66 0.81
N LYS A 332 12.32 -20.38 1.54
CA LYS A 332 11.04 -21.10 1.38
C LYS A 332 10.46 -20.94 -0.02
N LYS A 333 10.52 -19.73 -0.59
CA LYS A 333 10.07 -19.48 -1.97
C LYS A 333 10.91 -20.23 -2.98
N LEU A 334 12.25 -20.18 -2.86
CA LEU A 334 13.18 -20.93 -3.72
C LEU A 334 12.93 -22.44 -3.63
N ALA A 335 12.83 -22.99 -2.43
CA ALA A 335 12.55 -24.41 -2.23
C ALA A 335 11.21 -24.84 -2.87
N TYR A 336 10.19 -23.97 -2.82
CA TYR A 336 8.92 -24.23 -3.50
C TYR A 336 9.07 -24.22 -5.03
N MET A 337 9.79 -23.25 -5.60
CA MET A 337 10.03 -23.15 -7.04
C MET A 337 10.88 -24.31 -7.55
N HIS A 338 11.95 -24.71 -6.85
CA HIS A 338 12.74 -25.91 -7.18
C HIS A 338 11.88 -27.19 -7.16
N LYS A 339 10.95 -27.29 -6.22
CA LYS A 339 10.02 -28.41 -6.20
C LYS A 339 9.07 -28.39 -7.41
N GLU A 340 8.56 -27.22 -7.79
CA GLU A 340 7.71 -27.06 -8.97
C GLU A 340 8.49 -27.40 -10.26
N GLU A 341 9.75 -26.98 -10.36
CA GLU A 341 10.66 -27.35 -11.43
C GLU A 341 10.85 -28.88 -11.50
N TYR A 342 11.17 -29.50 -10.37
CA TYR A 342 11.34 -30.94 -10.29
C TYR A 342 10.06 -31.71 -10.70
N ASP A 343 8.90 -31.28 -10.21
CA ASP A 343 7.60 -31.88 -10.57
C ASP A 343 7.29 -31.70 -12.08
N ALA A 344 7.68 -30.57 -12.69
CA ALA A 344 7.53 -30.31 -14.13
C ALA A 344 8.44 -31.23 -14.96
N ILE A 345 9.70 -31.39 -14.56
CA ILE A 345 10.67 -32.29 -15.23
C ILE A 345 10.23 -33.75 -15.09
N ALA A 346 9.75 -34.17 -13.93
CA ALA A 346 9.26 -35.53 -13.72
C ALA A 346 8.07 -35.85 -14.63
N LYS A 347 7.10 -34.92 -14.74
CA LYS A 347 5.94 -35.03 -15.66
C LYS A 347 6.35 -35.07 -17.13
N ALA A 348 7.38 -34.31 -17.52
CA ALA A 348 7.88 -34.32 -18.88
C ALA A 348 8.54 -35.65 -19.24
N ARG A 349 9.31 -36.24 -18.31
CA ARG A 349 9.91 -37.57 -18.46
C ARG A 349 8.86 -38.66 -18.64
N GLU A 350 7.75 -38.60 -17.88
CA GLU A 350 6.61 -39.53 -18.05
C GLU A 350 5.96 -39.42 -19.45
N ARG A 351 6.09 -38.26 -20.11
CA ARG A 351 5.55 -37.97 -21.45
C ARG A 351 6.59 -38.08 -22.57
N ASN A 352 7.80 -38.58 -22.30
CA ASN A 352 8.93 -38.61 -23.21
C ASN A 352 9.29 -37.23 -23.84
N MET A 353 9.07 -36.16 -23.10
CA MET A 353 9.41 -34.79 -23.52
C MET A 353 10.80 -34.39 -23.00
N PRO A 354 11.58 -33.61 -23.77
CA PRO A 354 12.86 -33.10 -23.31
C PRO A 354 12.71 -32.23 -22.04
N ALA A 355 13.59 -32.42 -21.05
CA ALA A 355 13.58 -31.63 -19.81
C ALA A 355 13.77 -30.13 -20.03
N SER A 356 14.41 -29.72 -21.12
CA SER A 356 14.62 -28.31 -21.49
C SER A 356 13.32 -27.55 -21.79
N ILE A 357 12.26 -28.26 -22.24
CA ILE A 357 10.95 -27.70 -22.58
C ILE A 357 9.96 -27.84 -21.42
N ALA A 358 10.29 -28.70 -20.44
CA ALA A 358 9.41 -29.04 -19.33
C ALA A 358 9.14 -27.87 -18.37
N VAL A 359 10.11 -26.99 -18.19
CA VAL A 359 10.05 -25.87 -17.23
C VAL A 359 9.69 -24.60 -18.00
N SER A 360 8.61 -23.96 -17.57
CA SER A 360 8.17 -22.72 -18.23
C SER A 360 9.22 -21.61 -18.06
N TYR A 361 9.31 -20.72 -19.06
CA TYR A 361 10.17 -19.54 -18.99
C TYR A 361 9.86 -18.66 -17.76
N ASP A 362 8.59 -18.52 -17.43
CA ASP A 362 8.11 -17.76 -16.27
C ASP A 362 8.66 -18.30 -14.95
N LEU A 363 8.66 -19.64 -14.77
CA LEU A 363 9.23 -20.25 -13.56
C LEU A 363 10.74 -20.04 -13.47
N LYS A 364 11.47 -20.21 -14.58
CA LYS A 364 12.92 -19.96 -14.62
C LYS A 364 13.28 -18.52 -14.33
N SER A 365 12.54 -17.58 -14.90
CA SER A 365 12.73 -16.15 -14.65
C SER A 365 12.46 -15.77 -13.20
N LYS A 366 11.40 -16.32 -12.59
CA LYS A 366 11.09 -16.11 -11.18
C LYS A 366 12.16 -16.70 -10.25
N MET A 367 12.66 -17.88 -10.54
CA MET A 367 13.75 -18.50 -9.78
C MET A 367 14.99 -17.64 -9.82
N HIS A 368 15.44 -17.27 -11.01
CA HIS A 368 16.63 -16.42 -11.18
C HIS A 368 16.50 -15.07 -10.45
N HIS A 369 15.34 -14.42 -10.55
CA HIS A 369 15.09 -13.17 -9.82
C HIS A 369 15.12 -13.37 -8.30
N THR A 370 14.58 -14.49 -7.81
CA THR A 370 14.57 -14.79 -6.37
C THR A 370 15.97 -15.15 -5.85
N GLU A 371 16.79 -15.81 -6.66
CA GLU A 371 18.22 -16.06 -6.38
C GLU A 371 19.01 -14.74 -6.33
N GLN A 372 18.81 -13.85 -7.30
CA GLN A 372 19.41 -12.51 -7.28
C GLN A 372 19.01 -11.71 -6.03
N MET A 373 17.74 -11.76 -5.64
CA MET A 373 17.26 -11.11 -4.41
C MET A 373 17.97 -11.66 -3.17
N MET A 374 18.24 -12.96 -3.10
CA MET A 374 19.04 -13.57 -2.02
C MET A 374 20.46 -13.03 -1.98
N ASP A 375 21.12 -12.96 -3.14
CA ASP A 375 22.47 -12.41 -3.25
C ASP A 375 22.51 -10.93 -2.85
N ASP A 376 21.53 -10.14 -3.26
CA ASP A 376 21.48 -8.71 -2.98
C ASP A 376 21.27 -8.40 -1.49
N ILE A 377 20.51 -9.23 -0.78
CA ILE A 377 20.33 -9.11 0.68
C ILE A 377 21.62 -9.46 1.42
N THR A 378 22.31 -10.50 0.97
CA THR A 378 23.51 -11.01 1.67
C THR A 378 24.76 -10.20 1.38
N THR A 379 24.88 -9.62 0.17
CA THR A 379 26.11 -8.96 -0.30
C THR A 379 26.01 -7.45 -0.45
N LYS A 380 24.81 -6.91 -0.76
CA LYS A 380 24.64 -5.48 -1.12
C LYS A 380 23.86 -4.66 -0.09
N ASN A 381 23.70 -5.16 1.13
CA ASN A 381 22.96 -4.47 2.21
C ASN A 381 21.54 -4.02 1.82
N GLN A 382 20.87 -4.78 0.93
CA GLN A 382 19.47 -4.55 0.59
C GLN A 382 18.59 -5.07 1.72
N LYS A 383 17.56 -4.30 2.08
CA LYS A 383 16.48 -4.76 2.98
C LYS A 383 15.31 -5.27 2.18
N ILE A 384 14.52 -6.12 2.80
CA ILE A 384 13.24 -6.58 2.28
C ILE A 384 12.11 -5.86 3.00
N PHE A 385 11.14 -5.44 2.21
CA PHE A 385 9.95 -4.74 2.68
C PHE A 385 8.68 -5.48 2.25
N LYS A 386 7.69 -5.47 3.13
CA LYS A 386 6.30 -5.78 2.79
C LYS A 386 5.61 -4.48 2.37
N VAL A 387 5.35 -4.34 1.08
CA VAL A 387 4.80 -3.12 0.49
C VAL A 387 3.36 -3.32 0.06
N CYS A 388 2.50 -2.38 0.42
CA CYS A 388 1.11 -2.31 -0.05
C CYS A 388 0.84 -0.91 -0.60
N ILE A 389 0.40 -0.83 -1.85
CA ILE A 389 0.03 0.44 -2.48
C ILE A 389 -1.47 0.42 -2.76
N LEU A 390 -2.15 1.42 -2.22
CA LEU A 390 -3.58 1.62 -2.35
C LEU A 390 -3.85 2.90 -3.15
N ILE A 391 -4.97 2.91 -3.85
CA ILE A 391 -5.54 4.14 -4.40
C ILE A 391 -7.02 4.20 -4.04
N HIS A 392 -7.42 5.35 -3.52
CA HIS A 392 -8.82 5.65 -3.20
C HIS A 392 -9.32 6.78 -4.10
N THR A 393 -10.56 6.67 -4.55
CA THR A 393 -11.32 7.74 -5.19
C THR A 393 -12.79 7.59 -4.87
N TYR A 394 -13.55 8.65 -5.12
CA TYR A 394 -15.00 8.67 -4.89
C TYR A 394 -15.71 9.36 -6.06
N GLY A 395 -17.02 9.27 -6.08
CA GLY A 395 -17.89 9.96 -7.03
C GLY A 395 -19.24 10.26 -6.41
N ASP A 396 -20.01 11.15 -7.04
CA ASP A 396 -21.39 11.48 -6.64
C ASP A 396 -22.39 10.42 -7.11
N SER A 397 -21.98 9.57 -8.05
CA SER A 397 -22.76 8.46 -8.58
C SER A 397 -21.87 7.26 -8.92
N ASN A 398 -22.49 6.08 -9.04
CA ASN A 398 -21.80 4.87 -9.51
C ASN A 398 -21.16 5.07 -10.88
N ALA A 399 -21.84 5.75 -11.80
CA ALA A 399 -21.34 6.00 -13.15
C ALA A 399 -20.06 6.86 -13.14
N GLN A 400 -20.04 7.93 -12.31
CA GLN A 400 -18.87 8.80 -12.15
C GLN A 400 -17.70 8.05 -11.50
N LEU A 401 -17.99 7.27 -10.45
CA LEU A 401 -16.96 6.43 -9.80
C LEU A 401 -16.35 5.44 -10.80
N ASP A 402 -17.17 4.76 -11.60
CA ASP A 402 -16.70 3.79 -12.60
C ASP A 402 -15.88 4.45 -13.72
N GLU A 403 -16.18 5.69 -14.09
CA GLU A 403 -15.36 6.46 -15.02
C GLU A 403 -14.00 6.79 -14.41
N ARG A 404 -13.95 7.28 -13.16
CA ARG A 404 -12.70 7.56 -12.45
C ARG A 404 -11.83 6.30 -12.31
N VAL A 405 -12.46 5.18 -11.93
CA VAL A 405 -11.77 3.87 -11.84
C VAL A 405 -11.19 3.44 -13.19
N ARG A 406 -11.96 3.58 -14.29
CA ARG A 406 -11.44 3.27 -15.63
C ARG A 406 -10.23 4.13 -16.00
N ARG A 407 -10.25 5.43 -15.68
CA ARG A 407 -9.11 6.33 -15.91
C ARG A 407 -7.89 5.90 -15.10
N ILE A 408 -8.04 5.61 -13.80
CA ILE A 408 -6.96 5.06 -12.97
C ILE A 408 -6.37 3.81 -13.62
N CYS A 409 -7.20 2.82 -13.96
CA CYS A 409 -6.75 1.57 -14.55
C CYS A 409 -6.03 1.77 -15.90
N SER A 410 -6.54 2.66 -16.77
CA SER A 410 -5.90 2.95 -18.06
C SER A 410 -4.55 3.66 -17.89
N THR A 411 -4.43 4.55 -16.91
CA THR A 411 -3.17 5.25 -16.61
C THR A 411 -2.09 4.26 -16.17
N VAL A 412 -2.40 3.35 -15.23
CA VAL A 412 -1.39 2.39 -14.74
C VAL A 412 -1.06 1.29 -15.75
N GLN A 413 -1.95 0.97 -16.66
CA GLN A 413 -1.68 0.02 -17.75
C GLN A 413 -0.55 0.50 -18.68
N GLN A 414 -0.33 1.80 -18.82
CA GLN A 414 0.81 2.36 -19.56
C GLN A 414 2.16 1.95 -18.96
N GLN A 415 2.19 1.66 -17.67
CA GLN A 415 3.36 1.13 -16.93
C GLN A 415 3.30 -0.38 -16.74
N THR A 416 2.43 -1.09 -17.47
CA THR A 416 2.21 -2.54 -17.31
C THR A 416 1.80 -2.92 -15.88
N CYS A 417 1.27 -1.98 -15.13
CA CYS A 417 0.77 -2.17 -13.77
C CYS A 417 -0.74 -2.42 -13.75
N ARG A 418 -1.24 -2.97 -12.67
CA ARG A 418 -2.67 -3.26 -12.51
C ARG A 418 -3.13 -3.05 -11.09
N PHE A 419 -4.18 -2.23 -10.93
CA PHE A 419 -4.98 -2.18 -9.71
C PHE A 419 -6.13 -3.19 -9.75
N ASP A 420 -6.34 -3.88 -8.66
CA ASP A 420 -7.47 -4.79 -8.46
C ASP A 420 -8.40 -4.25 -7.37
N SER A 421 -9.68 -4.59 -7.49
CA SER A 421 -10.70 -4.25 -6.50
C SER A 421 -10.55 -5.09 -5.23
N ILE A 422 -10.75 -4.45 -4.07
CA ILE A 422 -10.81 -5.12 -2.76
C ILE A 422 -12.26 -5.47 -2.50
N LEU A 423 -12.56 -6.78 -2.41
CA LEU A 423 -13.92 -7.27 -2.23
C LEU A 423 -14.21 -7.52 -0.76
N TYR A 424 -15.37 -7.07 -0.27
CA TYR A 424 -15.88 -7.26 1.10
C TYR A 424 -15.08 -6.60 2.23
N GLU A 425 -13.90 -6.04 1.94
CA GLU A 425 -13.01 -5.43 2.94
C GLU A 425 -12.83 -3.92 2.72
N GLN A 426 -13.79 -3.25 2.09
CA GLN A 426 -13.71 -1.81 1.80
C GLN A 426 -13.59 -0.96 3.07
N ARG A 427 -14.15 -1.39 4.21
CA ARG A 427 -13.94 -0.71 5.50
C ARG A 427 -12.48 -0.75 5.96
N ASN A 428 -11.83 -1.91 5.88
CA ASN A 428 -10.42 -2.05 6.21
C ASN A 428 -9.55 -1.30 5.20
N ALA A 429 -9.93 -1.32 3.92
CA ALA A 429 -9.26 -0.59 2.86
C ALA A 429 -9.34 0.94 3.04
N MET A 430 -10.53 1.45 3.41
CA MET A 430 -10.72 2.86 3.75
C MET A 430 -9.81 3.29 4.92
N ASN A 431 -9.80 2.53 6.02
CA ASN A 431 -8.95 2.87 7.15
C ASN A 431 -7.46 2.76 6.81
N SER A 432 -7.07 1.80 5.95
CA SER A 432 -5.68 1.65 5.51
C SER A 432 -5.23 2.74 4.53
N MET A 433 -6.11 3.50 3.91
CA MET A 433 -5.72 4.61 3.04
C MET A 433 -5.60 5.94 3.80
N LEU A 434 -6.14 6.03 5.01
CA LEU A 434 -6.05 7.22 5.85
C LEU A 434 -4.68 7.30 6.52
N PRO A 435 -4.07 8.51 6.66
CA PRO A 435 -2.74 8.70 7.26
C PRO A 435 -2.77 8.44 8.78
N LEU A 436 -3.02 7.19 9.15
CA LEU A 436 -3.12 6.73 10.53
C LEU A 436 -1.87 5.96 10.99
N GLY A 437 -1.02 5.51 10.06
CA GLY A 437 0.18 4.72 10.38
C GLY A 437 -0.12 3.24 10.65
N LYS A 438 -1.17 2.69 10.04
CA LYS A 438 -1.50 1.27 10.14
C LYS A 438 -2.21 0.73 8.92
N LYS A 439 -1.84 -0.47 8.52
CA LYS A 439 -2.50 -1.24 7.48
C LYS A 439 -3.39 -2.33 8.10
N TRP A 440 -4.69 -2.31 7.76
CA TRP A 440 -5.66 -3.33 8.20
C TRP A 440 -5.92 -4.42 7.16
N LEU A 441 -5.18 -4.38 6.04
CA LEU A 441 -5.28 -5.34 4.94
C LEU A 441 -4.10 -6.30 4.95
N GLY A 442 -4.36 -7.57 4.63
CA GLY A 442 -3.32 -8.58 4.40
C GLY A 442 -2.81 -8.61 2.96
N LEU A 443 -2.89 -7.49 2.25
CA LEU A 443 -2.47 -7.35 0.86
C LEU A 443 -1.10 -6.69 0.81
N GLU A 444 -0.06 -7.48 0.56
CA GLU A 444 1.31 -6.99 0.55
C GLU A 444 2.16 -7.74 -0.47
N ARG A 445 3.21 -7.10 -0.92
CA ARG A 445 4.25 -7.64 -1.76
C ARG A 445 5.60 -7.52 -1.08
N THR A 446 6.37 -8.57 -1.21
CA THR A 446 7.76 -8.58 -0.75
C THR A 446 8.63 -7.97 -1.85
N LEU A 447 9.25 -6.83 -1.55
CA LEU A 447 10.13 -6.08 -2.45
C LEU A 447 11.45 -5.77 -1.74
N GLU A 448 12.55 -5.71 -2.49
CA GLU A 448 13.83 -5.21 -2.01
C GLU A 448 13.88 -3.67 -2.00
N THR A 449 14.89 -3.08 -1.38
CA THR A 449 15.05 -1.62 -1.27
C THR A 449 14.96 -0.93 -2.62
N VAL A 450 15.71 -1.39 -3.63
CA VAL A 450 15.75 -0.76 -4.96
C VAL A 450 14.39 -0.81 -5.63
N SER A 451 13.72 -1.96 -5.58
CA SER A 451 12.38 -2.14 -6.15
C SER A 451 11.32 -1.31 -5.43
N THR A 452 11.47 -1.11 -4.12
CA THR A 452 10.59 -0.25 -3.32
C THR A 452 10.85 1.24 -3.62
N ALA A 453 12.11 1.61 -3.82
CA ALA A 453 12.50 2.98 -4.11
C ALA A 453 12.03 3.50 -5.48
N ILE A 454 11.61 2.61 -6.40
CA ILE A 454 11.00 3.02 -7.68
C ILE A 454 9.73 3.87 -7.45
N TYR A 455 9.04 3.66 -6.32
CA TYR A 455 7.86 4.44 -5.93
C TYR A 455 8.25 5.76 -5.25
N VAL A 456 9.04 6.56 -5.94
CA VAL A 456 9.45 7.90 -5.46
C VAL A 456 8.23 8.78 -5.26
N PRO A 457 8.04 9.40 -4.07
CA PRO A 457 6.86 10.21 -3.79
C PRO A 457 6.94 11.64 -4.34
N PHE A 458 8.02 11.98 -5.06
CA PHE A 458 8.19 13.30 -5.67
C PHE A 458 7.59 13.30 -7.08
N THR A 459 6.59 14.14 -7.28
CA THR A 459 5.71 14.14 -8.46
C THR A 459 5.72 15.43 -9.26
N THR A 460 6.44 16.46 -8.81
CA THR A 460 6.53 17.75 -9.54
C THR A 460 7.29 17.56 -10.83
N GLN A 461 6.72 18.10 -11.90
CA GLN A 461 7.28 18.20 -13.24
C GLN A 461 7.84 19.59 -13.50
#